data_fb4fdd972b407f13cebff45f27baafb8
#
_entry.id   fb4fdd972b407f13cebff45f27baafb8
#
_cell.length_a   1.000
_cell.length_b   1.000
_cell.length_c   1.000
_cell.angle_alpha   90.00
_cell.angle_beta   90.00
_cell.angle_gamma   90.00
#
_symmetry.space_group_name_H-M   'P 1'
#
loop_
_entity.id
_entity.type
_entity.pdbx_description
1 polymer ?
#
loop_
_entity_poly.entity_id
_entity_poly.type
_entity_poly.pdbx_seq_one_letter_code
_entity_poly.pdbx_strand_id
1 'polypeptide(L)'
;MYRDFGDDNNVEVGASYGSGFNGVTTDTTTSLQNFHMVYRWKPLQGRPYRQLIVRGEFTRSVRQQVGPTQIATGYFASADYQLARRWFGGVRYEWSGRAANAEQHDRGVSTAISFLPSEFSVLRAEYRRRTYAGGIVANEGFLQIQYAIGAHGAHPF
;
A
#
# COMPACT_ATOMS: atom_id res chain seq x y z
N MET A 1 -3.27 -15.75 5.12
CA MET A 1 -4.55 -16.46 5.20
C MET A 1 -5.50 -15.82 4.21
N TYR A 2 -6.15 -16.62 3.39
CA TYR A 2 -7.11 -16.19 2.37
C TYR A 2 -8.46 -16.85 2.68
N ARG A 3 -9.56 -16.12 2.56
CA ARG A 3 -10.91 -16.63 2.80
C ARG A 3 -11.93 -15.96 1.88
N ASP A 4 -12.75 -16.77 1.23
CA ASP A 4 -13.92 -16.32 0.47
C ASP A 4 -15.14 -16.17 1.38
N PHE A 5 -15.92 -15.10 1.16
CA PHE A 5 -17.17 -14.82 1.81
C PHE A 5 -18.27 -14.71 0.75
N GLY A 6 -18.91 -15.83 0.44
CA GLY A 6 -19.82 -15.93 -0.70
C GLY A 6 -19.06 -15.87 -2.02
N ASP A 7 -19.80 -15.72 -3.12
CA ASP A 7 -19.27 -15.80 -4.48
C ASP A 7 -18.57 -14.51 -4.94
N ASP A 8 -18.85 -13.39 -4.27
CA ASP A 8 -18.45 -12.05 -4.73
C ASP A 8 -17.33 -11.40 -3.90
N ASN A 9 -16.98 -11.98 -2.75
CA ASN A 9 -16.10 -11.33 -1.78
C ASN A 9 -14.97 -12.25 -1.33
N ASN A 10 -13.75 -11.69 -1.22
CA ASN A 10 -12.67 -12.36 -0.53
C ASN A 10 -11.85 -11.42 0.35
N VAL A 11 -11.26 -11.99 1.38
CA VAL A 11 -10.34 -11.31 2.29
C VAL A 11 -9.05 -12.09 2.38
N GLU A 12 -7.96 -11.37 2.25
CA GLU A 12 -6.61 -11.87 2.47
C GLU A 12 -6.00 -11.10 3.64
N VAL A 13 -5.43 -11.82 4.59
CA VAL A 13 -4.69 -11.22 5.70
C VAL A 13 -3.33 -11.89 5.84
N GLY A 14 -2.32 -11.12 6.18
CA GLY A 14 -0.99 -11.62 6.42
C GLY A 14 -0.26 -10.81 7.47
N ALA A 15 0.71 -11.45 8.08
CA ALA A 15 1.64 -10.83 9.03
C ALA A 15 3.05 -11.29 8.72
N SER A 16 4.02 -10.41 8.96
CA SER A 16 5.43 -10.73 8.83
C SER A 16 6.23 -10.09 9.96
N TYR A 17 7.36 -10.71 10.25
CA TYR A 17 8.34 -10.24 11.23
C TYR A 17 9.73 -10.34 10.62
N GLY A 18 10.54 -9.31 10.83
CA GLY A 18 11.94 -9.29 10.46
C GLY A 18 12.75 -8.60 11.55
N SER A 19 13.98 -9.04 11.75
CA SER A 19 14.93 -8.41 12.68
C SER A 19 16.34 -8.49 12.12
N GLY A 20 17.14 -7.46 12.37
CA GLY A 20 18.53 -7.42 11.92
C GLY A 20 19.32 -6.31 12.60
N PHE A 21 20.63 -6.38 12.48
CA PHE A 21 21.53 -5.32 12.96
C PHE A 21 21.26 -4.01 12.24
N ASN A 22 21.24 -2.90 12.97
CA ASN A 22 20.91 -1.58 12.42
C ASN A 22 22.09 -0.64 12.23
N GLY A 23 23.30 -1.07 12.58
CA GLY A 23 24.54 -0.32 12.38
C GLY A 23 24.72 0.88 13.31
N VAL A 24 23.87 1.08 14.32
CA VAL A 24 24.07 2.15 15.32
C VAL A 24 25.23 1.79 16.25
N THR A 25 25.26 0.54 16.71
CA THR A 25 26.39 -0.10 17.38
C THR A 25 26.49 -1.54 16.90
N THR A 26 27.54 -2.28 17.32
CA THR A 26 27.74 -3.70 16.95
C THR A 26 26.59 -4.61 17.40
N ASP A 27 25.87 -4.27 18.48
CA ASP A 27 24.89 -5.13 19.13
C ASP A 27 23.45 -4.61 19.01
N THR A 28 23.23 -3.45 18.35
CA THR A 28 21.90 -2.87 18.21
C THR A 28 21.17 -3.43 17.00
N THR A 29 19.88 -3.71 17.22
CA THR A 29 19.00 -4.27 16.21
C THR A 29 17.78 -3.39 15.94
N THR A 30 17.18 -3.59 14.77
CA THR A 30 15.84 -3.10 14.47
C THR A 30 14.97 -4.29 14.13
N SER A 31 13.79 -4.35 14.75
CA SER A 31 12.76 -5.31 14.37
C SER A 31 11.58 -4.60 13.71
N LEU A 32 11.02 -5.25 12.71
CA LEU A 32 9.84 -4.83 11.97
C LEU A 32 8.74 -5.87 12.13
N GLN A 33 7.56 -5.39 12.48
CA GLN A 33 6.32 -6.16 12.54
C GLN A 33 5.38 -5.56 11.53
N ASN A 34 4.86 -6.37 10.63
CA ASN A 34 3.95 -5.93 9.58
C ASN A 34 2.68 -6.77 9.62
N PHE A 35 1.55 -6.11 9.41
CA PHE A 35 0.26 -6.72 9.21
C PHE A 35 -0.38 -6.08 7.98
N HIS A 36 -0.94 -6.90 7.09
CA HIS A 36 -1.68 -6.41 5.93
C HIS A 36 -3.02 -7.11 5.77
N MET A 37 -3.95 -6.41 5.15
CA MET A 37 -5.27 -6.89 4.76
C MET A 37 -5.60 -6.41 3.36
N VAL A 38 -6.16 -7.30 2.56
CA VAL A 38 -6.76 -6.98 1.25
C VAL A 38 -8.17 -7.53 1.22
N TYR A 39 -9.13 -6.65 0.98
CA TYR A 39 -10.50 -7.02 0.70
C TYR A 39 -10.78 -6.80 -0.78
N ARG A 40 -11.38 -7.80 -1.44
CA ARG A 40 -11.79 -7.73 -2.85
C ARG A 40 -13.26 -8.05 -2.95
N TRP A 41 -13.98 -7.17 -3.63
CA TRP A 41 -15.36 -7.38 -4.03
C TRP A 41 -15.46 -7.33 -5.54
N LYS A 42 -16.01 -8.39 -6.14
CA LYS A 42 -16.22 -8.51 -7.58
C LYS A 42 -17.50 -9.28 -7.83
N PRO A 43 -18.63 -8.61 -8.16
CA PRO A 43 -19.90 -9.28 -8.39
C PRO A 43 -19.83 -10.17 -9.64
N LEU A 44 -20.22 -11.44 -9.50
CA LEU A 44 -20.27 -12.42 -10.59
C LEU A 44 -21.44 -12.20 -11.52
N GLN A 45 -22.55 -11.63 -11.04
CA GLN A 45 -23.76 -11.43 -11.79
C GLN A 45 -24.12 -9.95 -11.98
N GLY A 46 -24.61 -9.61 -13.17
CA GLY A 46 -25.28 -8.36 -13.47
C GLY A 46 -24.40 -7.13 -13.73
N ARG A 47 -23.12 -7.12 -13.36
CA ARG A 47 -22.21 -5.97 -13.55
C ARG A 47 -20.76 -6.40 -13.76
N PRO A 48 -20.43 -6.94 -14.93
CA PRO A 48 -19.12 -7.59 -15.17
C PRO A 48 -17.89 -6.67 -15.07
N TYR A 49 -18.09 -5.35 -15.01
CA TYR A 49 -17.01 -4.38 -14.96
C TYR A 49 -17.03 -3.52 -13.70
N ARG A 50 -17.44 -4.11 -12.57
CA ARG A 50 -17.35 -3.44 -11.27
C ARG A 50 -16.60 -4.31 -10.29
N GLN A 51 -15.54 -3.74 -9.73
CA GLN A 51 -14.85 -4.35 -8.60
C GLN A 51 -14.34 -3.25 -7.68
N LEU A 52 -14.25 -3.59 -6.40
CA LEU A 52 -13.63 -2.77 -5.36
C LEU A 52 -12.51 -3.57 -4.72
N ILE A 53 -11.35 -2.95 -4.60
CA ILE A 53 -10.21 -3.52 -3.86
C ILE A 53 -9.83 -2.52 -2.78
N VAL A 54 -9.93 -2.95 -1.52
CA VAL A 54 -9.48 -2.17 -0.37
C VAL A 54 -8.24 -2.84 0.20
N ARG A 55 -7.18 -2.06 0.44
CA ARG A 55 -5.94 -2.54 1.04
C ARG A 55 -5.61 -1.72 2.27
N GLY A 56 -5.16 -2.39 3.30
CA GLY A 56 -4.61 -1.76 4.50
C GLY A 56 -3.32 -2.46 4.91
N GLU A 57 -2.38 -1.67 5.39
CA GLU A 57 -1.13 -2.18 5.94
C GLU A 57 -0.76 -1.38 7.18
N PHE A 58 -0.27 -2.06 8.18
CA PHE A 58 0.27 -1.48 9.41
C PHE A 58 1.65 -2.06 9.67
N THR A 59 2.62 -1.19 9.91
CA THR A 59 3.99 -1.58 10.25
C THR A 59 4.40 -0.94 11.56
N ARG A 60 5.02 -1.72 12.44
CA ARG A 60 5.67 -1.24 13.66
C ARG A 60 7.16 -1.54 13.59
N SER A 61 7.97 -0.50 13.79
CA SER A 61 9.43 -0.57 13.89
C SER A 61 9.84 -0.38 15.34
N VAL A 62 10.68 -1.28 15.84
CA VAL A 62 11.33 -1.15 17.17
C VAL A 62 12.83 -1.09 16.91
N ARG A 63 13.42 0.10 17.08
CA ARG A 63 14.82 0.38 16.80
C ARG A 63 15.59 0.60 18.10
N GLN A 64 16.56 -0.25 18.37
CA GLN A 64 17.53 -0.04 19.42
C GLN A 64 18.55 1.02 19.00
N GLN A 65 18.94 1.86 19.93
CA GLN A 65 19.94 2.91 19.72
C GLN A 65 20.71 3.21 21.01
N VAL A 66 21.71 4.07 20.93
CA VAL A 66 22.39 4.58 22.15
C VAL A 66 21.39 5.47 22.89
N GLY A 67 20.84 4.97 24.01
CA GLY A 67 19.75 5.60 24.74
C GLY A 67 18.43 4.82 24.64
N PRO A 68 17.27 5.47 24.81
CA PRO A 68 15.99 4.79 24.82
C PRO A 68 15.65 4.22 23.44
N THR A 69 15.09 3.02 23.43
CA THR A 69 14.58 2.37 22.20
C THR A 69 13.52 3.22 21.54
N GLN A 70 13.62 3.44 20.24
CA GLN A 70 12.63 4.16 19.46
C GLN A 70 11.61 3.19 18.86
N ILE A 71 10.32 3.53 19.05
CA ILE A 71 9.21 2.80 18.46
C ILE A 71 8.49 3.74 17.49
N ALA A 72 8.46 3.37 16.23
CA ALA A 72 7.73 4.10 15.22
C ALA A 72 6.69 3.18 14.57
N THR A 73 5.58 3.75 14.17
CA THR A 73 4.52 3.05 13.44
C THR A 73 4.28 3.72 12.10
N GLY A 74 3.75 2.96 11.17
CA GLY A 74 3.29 3.47 9.89
C GLY A 74 2.09 2.67 9.42
N TYR A 75 1.20 3.29 8.66
CA TYR A 75 0.08 2.60 8.05
C TYR A 75 -0.37 3.30 6.78
N PHE A 76 -1.02 2.53 5.92
CA PHE A 76 -1.81 3.09 4.84
C PHE A 76 -3.14 2.36 4.70
N ALA A 77 -4.09 3.06 4.11
CA ALA A 77 -5.33 2.49 3.59
C ALA A 77 -5.56 3.00 2.18
N SER A 78 -5.97 2.12 1.27
CA SER A 78 -6.30 2.48 -0.10
C SER A 78 -7.56 1.77 -0.57
N ALA A 79 -8.27 2.40 -1.51
CA ALA A 79 -9.41 1.83 -2.19
C ALA A 79 -9.28 2.11 -3.69
N ASP A 80 -9.35 1.06 -4.49
CA ASP A 80 -9.39 1.11 -5.95
C ASP A 80 -10.74 0.59 -6.44
N TYR A 81 -11.45 1.38 -7.23
CA TYR A 81 -12.75 1.01 -7.79
C TYR A 81 -12.70 1.00 -9.31
N GLN A 82 -13.24 -0.05 -9.91
CA GLN A 82 -13.40 -0.14 -11.35
C GLN A 82 -14.58 0.71 -11.82
N LEU A 83 -14.29 1.81 -12.50
CA LEU A 83 -15.26 2.78 -13.01
C LEU A 83 -15.91 2.32 -14.32
N ALA A 84 -15.11 1.67 -15.18
CA ALA A 84 -15.52 1.12 -16.46
C ALA A 84 -14.61 -0.07 -16.84
N ARG A 85 -14.88 -0.74 -17.95
CA ARG A 85 -14.18 -1.97 -18.38
C ARG A 85 -12.66 -1.93 -18.25
N ARG A 86 -12.05 -0.77 -18.52
CA ARG A 86 -10.58 -0.59 -18.54
C ARG A 86 -10.11 0.54 -17.64
N TRP A 87 -11.01 1.16 -16.87
CA TRP A 87 -10.71 2.33 -16.07
C TRP A 87 -10.90 2.05 -14.59
N PHE A 88 -9.90 2.41 -13.82
CA PHE A 88 -9.91 2.34 -12.35
C PHE A 88 -9.61 3.71 -11.77
N GLY A 89 -10.35 4.09 -10.72
CA GLY A 89 -10.06 5.22 -9.87
C GLY A 89 -9.63 4.74 -8.50
N GLY A 90 -8.60 5.34 -7.92
CA GLY A 90 -8.07 4.97 -6.63
C GLY A 90 -7.82 6.16 -5.72
N VAL A 91 -7.94 5.92 -4.42
CA VAL A 91 -7.55 6.85 -3.36
C VAL A 91 -6.70 6.11 -2.34
N ARG A 92 -5.76 6.84 -1.72
CA ARG A 92 -4.89 6.30 -0.67
C ARG A 92 -4.61 7.37 0.36
N TYR A 93 -4.67 6.97 1.61
CA TYR A 93 -4.14 7.72 2.75
C TYR A 93 -2.95 6.97 3.35
N GLU A 94 -1.92 7.70 3.74
CA GLU A 94 -0.74 7.14 4.40
C GLU A 94 -0.27 8.02 5.55
N TRP A 95 0.24 7.36 6.59
CA TRP A 95 0.88 7.99 7.73
C TRP A 95 2.09 7.16 8.14
N SER A 96 3.21 7.82 8.46
CA SER A 96 4.44 7.14 8.83
C SER A 96 5.22 7.95 9.87
N GLY A 97 5.41 7.40 11.04
CA GLY A 97 6.41 7.87 12.01
C GLY A 97 7.82 7.58 11.51
N ARG A 98 8.76 8.46 11.83
CA ARG A 98 10.16 8.26 11.45
C ARG A 98 10.86 7.32 12.44
N ALA A 99 11.50 6.28 11.92
CA ALA A 99 12.18 5.26 12.74
C ALA A 99 13.33 5.82 13.61
N ALA A 100 13.92 6.97 13.23
CA ALA A 100 14.97 7.62 14.01
C ALA A 100 14.44 8.63 15.04
N ASN A 101 13.22 9.13 14.85
CA ASN A 101 12.56 10.06 15.77
C ASN A 101 11.04 9.88 15.64
N ALA A 102 10.46 9.10 16.57
CA ALA A 102 9.04 8.74 16.54
C ALA A 102 8.09 9.92 16.79
N GLU A 103 8.57 11.07 17.29
CA GLU A 103 7.76 12.29 17.42
C GLU A 103 7.50 12.95 16.05
N GLN A 104 8.36 12.67 15.07
CA GLN A 104 8.22 13.15 13.71
C GLN A 104 7.45 12.16 12.85
N HIS A 105 6.52 12.66 12.09
CA HIS A 105 5.72 11.84 11.18
C HIS A 105 5.45 12.55 9.84
N ASP A 106 5.30 11.74 8.83
CA ASP A 106 4.88 12.16 7.50
C ASP A 106 3.46 11.62 7.25
N ARG A 107 2.64 12.36 6.52
CA ARG A 107 1.30 11.94 6.11
C ARG A 107 1.01 12.36 4.68
N GLY A 108 0.23 11.55 3.98
CA GLY A 108 -0.10 11.83 2.59
C GLY A 108 -1.48 11.34 2.19
N VAL A 109 -2.02 12.02 1.19
CA VAL A 109 -3.21 11.58 0.46
C VAL A 109 -2.85 11.54 -1.00
N SER A 110 -3.21 10.46 -1.69
CA SER A 110 -3.08 10.38 -3.14
C SER A 110 -4.37 9.94 -3.81
N THR A 111 -4.53 10.36 -5.06
CA THR A 111 -5.58 9.91 -5.97
C THR A 111 -4.94 9.43 -7.25
N ALA A 112 -5.49 8.38 -7.85
CA ALA A 112 -4.96 7.83 -9.09
C ALA A 112 -6.08 7.48 -10.05
N ILE A 113 -5.77 7.56 -11.34
CA ILE A 113 -6.56 6.97 -12.40
C ILE A 113 -5.68 6.03 -13.20
N SER A 114 -6.18 4.83 -13.46
CA SER A 114 -5.47 3.82 -14.24
C SER A 114 -6.31 3.40 -15.43
N PHE A 115 -5.65 3.27 -16.57
CA PHE A 115 -6.24 2.75 -17.81
C PHE A 115 -5.47 1.49 -18.23
N LEU A 116 -6.19 0.42 -18.51
CA LEU A 116 -5.67 -0.87 -18.93
C LEU A 116 -5.96 -1.09 -20.41
N PRO A 117 -5.06 -0.66 -21.32
CA PRO A 117 -5.25 -0.87 -22.76
C PRO A 117 -5.42 -2.35 -23.12
N SER A 118 -4.68 -3.23 -22.41
CA SER A 118 -4.72 -4.68 -22.54
C SER A 118 -4.46 -5.33 -21.18
N GLU A 119 -4.56 -6.66 -21.09
CA GLU A 119 -4.16 -7.43 -19.91
C GLU A 119 -2.66 -7.36 -19.59
N PHE A 120 -1.85 -6.92 -20.58
CA PHE A 120 -0.40 -6.82 -20.46
C PHE A 120 0.10 -5.39 -20.24
N SER A 121 -0.79 -4.41 -20.18
CA SER A 121 -0.36 -3.00 -20.09
C SER A 121 -1.22 -2.17 -19.16
N VAL A 122 -0.58 -1.28 -18.42
CA VAL A 122 -1.21 -0.32 -17.51
C VAL A 122 -0.60 1.07 -17.75
N LEU A 123 -1.47 2.05 -17.90
CA LEU A 123 -1.13 3.48 -17.83
C LEU A 123 -1.76 4.03 -16.56
N ARG A 124 -0.98 4.66 -15.70
CA ARG A 124 -1.47 5.22 -14.43
C ARG A 124 -0.97 6.64 -14.27
N ALA A 125 -1.88 7.54 -13.94
CA ALA A 125 -1.57 8.88 -13.46
C ALA A 125 -1.94 8.97 -11.98
N GLU A 126 -1.07 9.53 -11.16
CA GLU A 126 -1.28 9.71 -9.73
C GLU A 126 -0.91 11.13 -9.32
N TYR A 127 -1.75 11.76 -8.52
CA TYR A 127 -1.46 12.97 -7.81
C TYR A 127 -1.38 12.67 -6.31
N ARG A 128 -0.33 13.16 -5.65
CA ARG A 128 -0.10 12.98 -4.22
C ARG A 128 0.21 14.31 -3.56
N ARG A 129 -0.48 14.56 -2.45
CA ARG A 129 -0.14 15.64 -1.52
C ARG A 129 0.38 15.04 -0.23
N ARG A 130 1.60 15.40 0.14
CA ARG A 130 2.28 14.90 1.33
C ARG A 130 2.70 16.05 2.23
N THR A 131 2.50 15.88 3.54
CA THR A 131 3.04 16.76 4.58
C THR A 131 4.14 15.99 5.29
N TYR A 132 5.35 16.50 5.19
CA TYR A 132 6.53 15.94 5.85
C TYR A 132 6.66 16.47 7.27
N ALA A 133 7.45 15.78 8.11
CA ALA A 133 7.87 16.29 9.40
C ALA A 133 8.51 17.69 9.24
N GLY A 134 8.14 18.60 10.15
CA GLY A 134 8.52 20.01 10.03
C GLY A 134 7.53 20.86 9.23
N GLY A 135 6.39 20.30 8.78
CA GLY A 135 5.31 21.05 8.15
C GLY A 135 5.50 21.35 6.66
N ILE A 136 6.56 20.82 6.03
CA ILE A 136 6.80 20.99 4.59
C ILE A 136 5.72 20.21 3.81
N VAL A 137 5.03 20.90 2.90
CA VAL A 137 4.02 20.30 2.02
C VAL A 137 4.57 20.16 0.62
N ALA A 138 4.50 18.95 0.07
CA ALA A 138 4.80 18.66 -1.33
C ALA A 138 3.55 18.23 -2.08
N ASN A 139 3.46 18.68 -3.34
CA ASN A 139 2.49 18.21 -4.32
C ASN A 139 3.26 17.53 -5.43
N GLU A 140 2.93 16.26 -5.70
CA GLU A 140 3.72 15.39 -6.59
C GLU A 140 2.79 14.78 -7.62
N GLY A 141 3.23 14.73 -8.88
CA GLY A 141 2.54 14.05 -9.96
C GLY A 141 3.39 12.91 -10.48
N PHE A 142 2.78 11.74 -10.71
CA PHE A 142 3.45 10.56 -11.23
C PHE A 142 2.72 10.04 -12.46
N LEU A 143 3.50 9.61 -13.46
CA LEU A 143 3.02 8.85 -14.60
C LEU A 143 3.75 7.52 -14.64
N GLN A 144 3.00 6.44 -14.75
CA GLN A 144 3.53 5.09 -14.83
C GLN A 144 3.02 4.43 -16.11
N ILE A 145 3.94 3.82 -16.84
CA ILE A 145 3.64 2.94 -17.97
C ILE A 145 4.25 1.58 -17.62
N GLN A 146 3.43 0.55 -17.61
CA GLN A 146 3.87 -0.80 -17.30
C GLN A 146 3.46 -1.74 -18.43
N TYR A 147 4.39 -2.58 -18.87
CA TYR A 147 4.17 -3.68 -19.79
C TYR A 147 4.68 -4.97 -19.16
N ALA A 148 3.89 -6.05 -19.29
CA ALA A 148 4.32 -7.39 -18.99
C ALA A 148 4.67 -8.10 -20.29
N ILE A 149 5.89 -8.65 -20.38
CA ILE A 149 6.38 -9.38 -21.56
C ILE A 149 6.69 -10.81 -21.10
N GLY A 150 6.09 -11.80 -21.77
CA GLY A 150 6.27 -13.23 -21.46
C GLY A 150 4.99 -13.94 -21.07
N ALA A 151 5.08 -15.26 -20.89
CA ALA A 151 3.98 -16.07 -20.40
C ALA A 151 3.82 -15.83 -18.91
N HIS A 152 2.82 -15.06 -18.52
CA HIS A 152 2.40 -14.94 -17.13
C HIS A 152 0.94 -15.39 -17.01
N GLY A 153 0.56 -15.91 -15.84
CA GLY A 153 -0.83 -16.20 -15.54
C GLY A 153 -1.69 -14.94 -15.70
N ALA A 154 -2.86 -15.08 -16.33
CA ALA A 154 -3.80 -13.99 -16.47
C ALA A 154 -4.07 -13.36 -15.10
N HIS A 155 -3.95 -12.03 -15.01
CA HIS A 155 -4.37 -11.35 -13.79
C HIS A 155 -5.87 -11.55 -13.61
N PRO A 156 -6.34 -12.02 -12.46
CA PRO A 156 -7.77 -12.07 -12.17
C PRO A 156 -8.29 -10.63 -12.03
N PHE A 157 -8.81 -10.09 -13.11
CA PHE A 157 -9.54 -8.83 -13.14
C PHE A 157 -11.04 -9.10 -12.96
#